data_80756f41a9b24be8e05cc8d976a14687
#
_entry.id   80756f41a9b24be8e05cc8d976a14687
#
_cell.length_a   1.000
_cell.length_b   1.000
_cell.length_c   1.000
_cell.angle_alpha   90.00
_cell.angle_beta   90.00
_cell.angle_gamma   90.00
#
_symmetry.space_group_name_H-M   'P 1'
#
loop_
_entity.id
_entity.type
_entity.pdbx_description
1 polymer ?
#
loop_
_entity_poly.entity_id
_entity_poly.type
_entity_poly.pdbx_seq_one_letter_code
_entity_poly.pdbx_strand_id
1 'polypeptide(L)'
;MEECGLDVPCTTTIGIPSLSFAGIVTGFLTAARAEQEKIQHDTRRLRLFSGTSNPALAREIAAYLGVPDGPRVCKRFADGELYVQIQESIRGCDVFLIQPTCAPVNDHLMELLIMVDACRRASARQITAVVPYYGYARADRKTAGRESITAKLTANLLVKSGVDRVLAMDLHSAQIQGYFDIPCDHIYGSPVLVDYLSAQELGEVVVVSPDVGGVARARAFAKQMNDAPLAIIDKRRTGHNMAESLTVIGD
;
A
#
# COMPACT_ATOMS: atom_id res chain seq x y z
N MET A 1 -52.67 -49.41 32.29
CA MET A 1 -53.68 -48.39 32.53
C MET A 1 -52.91 -47.09 32.62
N GLU A 2 -53.01 -46.39 31.76
CA GLU A 2 -53.50 -45.29 31.00
C GLU A 2 -52.54 -44.87 29.90
N GLU A 3 -53.02 -44.96 28.70
CA GLU A 3 -52.39 -44.40 27.48
C GLU A 3 -52.56 -42.89 27.51
N CYS A 4 -51.47 -42.17 27.33
CA CYS A 4 -51.54 -40.74 27.02
C CYS A 4 -51.14 -40.54 25.55
N GLY A 5 -52.13 -40.48 24.71
CA GLY A 5 -52.00 -40.16 23.31
C GLY A 5 -51.68 -38.66 23.17
N LEU A 6 -50.64 -38.34 22.44
CA LEU A 6 -50.37 -37.01 21.88
C LEU A 6 -50.31 -37.15 20.37
N ASP A 7 -51.47 -36.88 19.74
CA ASP A 7 -51.58 -36.60 18.30
C ASP A 7 -50.84 -35.29 18.01
N VAL A 8 -49.75 -35.37 17.32
CA VAL A 8 -49.09 -34.21 16.70
C VAL A 8 -49.38 -34.25 15.21
N PRO A 9 -50.15 -33.32 14.66
CA PRO A 9 -50.34 -33.28 13.22
C PRO A 9 -49.06 -32.80 12.52
N CYS A 10 -48.37 -33.75 11.91
CA CYS A 10 -47.29 -33.47 10.97
C CYS A 10 -47.94 -33.08 9.63
N THR A 11 -47.87 -31.80 9.26
CA THR A 11 -47.77 -31.32 7.86
C THR A 11 -47.90 -29.81 7.82
N THR A 12 -46.75 -29.13 8.02
CA THR A 12 -46.56 -27.82 7.42
C THR A 12 -45.57 -27.99 6.29
N THR A 13 -46.04 -28.30 5.12
CA THR A 13 -45.23 -28.27 3.90
C THR A 13 -44.89 -26.82 3.63
N ILE A 14 -43.69 -26.38 4.01
CA ILE A 14 -43.15 -25.11 3.55
C ILE A 14 -42.88 -25.29 2.06
N GLY A 15 -43.78 -24.76 1.24
CA GLY A 15 -43.61 -24.68 -0.20
C GLY A 15 -42.43 -23.79 -0.53
N ILE A 16 -41.28 -24.40 -0.75
CA ILE A 16 -40.14 -23.71 -1.38
C ILE A 16 -40.57 -23.45 -2.82
N PRO A 17 -40.71 -22.17 -3.26
CA PRO A 17 -41.02 -21.92 -4.66
C PRO A 17 -39.89 -22.53 -5.50
N SER A 18 -40.23 -23.38 -6.45
CA SER A 18 -39.29 -23.96 -7.40
C SER A 18 -38.65 -22.82 -8.21
N LEU A 19 -37.49 -22.36 -7.75
CA LEU A 19 -36.64 -21.46 -8.54
C LEU A 19 -36.23 -22.24 -9.80
N SER A 20 -36.77 -21.86 -10.94
CA SER A 20 -36.37 -22.44 -12.21
C SER A 20 -34.87 -22.13 -12.42
N PHE A 21 -34.13 -23.05 -13.03
CA PHE A 21 -32.72 -22.85 -13.36
C PHE A 21 -32.47 -21.53 -14.10
N ALA A 22 -33.41 -21.11 -14.95
CA ALA A 22 -33.41 -19.80 -15.61
C ALA A 22 -33.48 -18.63 -14.61
N GLY A 23 -34.27 -18.73 -13.55
CA GLY A 23 -34.39 -17.69 -12.51
C GLY A 23 -33.10 -17.55 -11.70
N ILE A 24 -32.40 -18.66 -11.39
CA ILE A 24 -31.13 -18.64 -10.70
C ILE A 24 -30.04 -17.99 -11.57
N VAL A 25 -29.95 -18.38 -12.85
CA VAL A 25 -28.99 -17.81 -13.81
C VAL A 25 -29.23 -16.31 -14.02
N THR A 26 -30.48 -15.89 -14.16
CA THR A 26 -30.85 -14.47 -14.31
C THR A 26 -30.47 -13.68 -13.04
N GLY A 27 -30.70 -14.24 -11.85
CA GLY A 27 -30.32 -13.63 -10.58
C GLY A 27 -28.81 -13.44 -10.46
N PHE A 28 -28.02 -14.45 -10.85
CA PHE A 28 -26.55 -14.37 -10.88
C PHE A 28 -26.04 -13.32 -11.87
N LEU A 29 -26.58 -13.28 -13.07
CA LEU A 29 -26.21 -12.29 -14.09
C LEU A 29 -26.57 -10.87 -13.67
N THR A 30 -27.71 -10.68 -13.00
CA THR A 30 -28.12 -9.36 -12.50
C THR A 30 -27.23 -8.90 -11.34
N ALA A 31 -26.87 -9.79 -10.42
CA ALA A 31 -25.95 -9.48 -9.33
C ALA A 31 -24.55 -9.14 -9.85
N ALA A 32 -24.01 -9.93 -10.78
CA ALA A 32 -22.72 -9.67 -11.40
C ALA A 32 -22.70 -8.35 -12.18
N ARG A 33 -23.80 -8.01 -12.84
CA ARG A 33 -23.96 -6.74 -13.57
C ARG A 33 -24.05 -5.54 -12.63
N ALA A 34 -24.78 -5.67 -11.52
CA ALA A 34 -24.87 -4.63 -10.48
C ALA A 34 -23.50 -4.41 -9.80
N GLU A 35 -22.73 -5.45 -9.61
CA GLU A 35 -21.37 -5.36 -9.06
C GLU A 35 -20.40 -4.72 -10.05
N GLN A 36 -20.46 -5.06 -11.33
CA GLN A 36 -19.71 -4.37 -12.39
C GLN A 36 -20.11 -2.90 -12.54
N GLU A 37 -21.40 -2.57 -12.47
CA GLU A 37 -21.85 -1.17 -12.50
C GLU A 37 -21.41 -0.39 -11.27
N LYS A 38 -21.37 -1.02 -10.10
CA LYS A 38 -20.86 -0.42 -8.86
C LYS A 38 -19.36 -0.14 -8.96
N ILE A 39 -18.57 -1.09 -9.45
CA ILE A 39 -17.12 -0.91 -9.71
C ILE A 39 -16.90 0.19 -10.75
N GLN A 40 -17.67 0.22 -11.83
CA GLN A 40 -17.58 1.24 -12.87
C GLN A 40 -17.99 2.64 -12.38
N HIS A 41 -18.94 2.72 -11.44
CA HIS A 41 -19.35 3.98 -10.83
C HIS A 41 -18.27 4.52 -9.86
N ASP A 42 -17.60 3.65 -9.11
CA ASP A 42 -16.51 4.02 -8.21
C ASP A 42 -15.27 4.46 -9.01
N THR A 43 -14.95 3.82 -10.12
CA THR A 43 -13.82 4.21 -10.98
C THR A 43 -14.03 5.54 -11.71
N ARG A 44 -15.27 5.98 -11.94
CA ARG A 44 -15.53 7.31 -12.57
C ARG A 44 -15.00 8.48 -11.75
N ARG A 45 -14.88 8.34 -10.44
CA ARG A 45 -14.36 9.38 -9.54
C ARG A 45 -12.89 9.22 -9.23
N LEU A 46 -12.28 8.08 -9.56
CA LEU A 46 -10.88 7.82 -9.31
C LEU A 46 -10.03 8.61 -10.32
N ARG A 47 -9.05 9.33 -9.80
CA ARG A 47 -8.02 10.02 -10.58
C ARG A 47 -6.66 9.64 -10.06
N LEU A 48 -5.76 9.34 -10.97
CA LEU A 48 -4.41 8.96 -10.66
C LEU A 48 -3.45 9.97 -11.31
N PHE A 49 -2.49 10.45 -10.55
CA PHE A 49 -1.41 11.30 -11.05
C PHE A 49 -0.08 10.80 -10.51
N SER A 50 0.90 10.68 -11.37
CA SER A 50 2.26 10.39 -10.93
C SER A 50 3.09 11.65 -10.75
N GLY A 51 4.00 11.62 -9.78
CA GLY A 51 5.10 12.55 -9.76
C GLY A 51 6.24 12.11 -10.70
N THR A 52 7.40 12.75 -10.57
CA THR A 52 8.54 12.52 -11.47
C THR A 52 9.50 11.43 -11.01
N SER A 53 9.35 10.90 -9.78
CA SER A 53 10.33 9.96 -9.21
C SER A 53 10.32 8.57 -9.85
N ASN A 54 9.16 8.06 -10.25
CA ASN A 54 9.04 6.75 -10.93
C ASN A 54 7.82 6.69 -11.87
N PRO A 55 7.88 7.34 -13.03
CA PRO A 55 6.77 7.34 -14.00
C PRO A 55 6.49 5.95 -14.60
N ALA A 56 7.48 5.04 -14.61
CA ALA A 56 7.29 3.68 -15.11
C ALA A 56 6.32 2.91 -14.21
N LEU A 57 6.58 2.88 -12.90
CA LEU A 57 5.70 2.24 -11.91
C LEU A 57 4.28 2.81 -11.96
N ALA A 58 4.16 4.13 -12.06
CA ALA A 58 2.84 4.77 -12.13
C ALA A 58 2.05 4.36 -13.38
N ARG A 59 2.71 4.24 -14.54
CA ARG A 59 2.07 3.73 -15.77
C ARG A 59 1.62 2.28 -15.63
N GLU A 60 2.43 1.43 -15.00
CA GLU A 60 2.05 0.03 -14.74
C GLU A 60 0.83 -0.06 -13.82
N ILE A 61 0.81 0.73 -12.74
CA ILE A 61 -0.34 0.82 -11.83
C ILE A 61 -1.59 1.31 -12.58
N ALA A 62 -1.45 2.37 -13.37
CA ALA A 62 -2.54 2.93 -14.17
C ALA A 62 -3.12 1.90 -15.16
N ALA A 63 -2.23 1.19 -15.87
CA ALA A 63 -2.62 0.14 -16.80
C ALA A 63 -3.33 -1.03 -16.10
N TYR A 64 -2.82 -1.47 -14.94
CA TYR A 64 -3.42 -2.54 -14.15
C TYR A 64 -4.83 -2.18 -13.65
N LEU A 65 -5.01 -0.93 -13.21
CA LEU A 65 -6.30 -0.43 -12.72
C LEU A 65 -7.28 -0.03 -13.86
N GLY A 66 -6.82 0.02 -15.10
CA GLY A 66 -7.62 0.51 -16.22
C GLY A 66 -7.97 2.00 -16.12
N VAL A 67 -7.14 2.80 -15.43
CA VAL A 67 -7.33 4.23 -15.20
C VAL A 67 -6.16 4.99 -15.82
N PRO A 68 -6.38 6.10 -16.54
CA PRO A 68 -5.27 6.87 -17.11
C PRO A 68 -4.43 7.56 -16.01
N ASP A 69 -3.12 7.68 -16.25
CA ASP A 69 -2.28 8.63 -15.53
C ASP A 69 -2.63 10.04 -16.02
N GLY A 70 -3.26 10.84 -15.14
CA GLY A 70 -3.89 12.11 -15.47
C GLY A 70 -2.90 13.15 -16.00
N PRO A 71 -3.37 14.05 -16.90
CA PRO A 71 -2.52 15.09 -17.47
C PRO A 71 -2.13 16.12 -16.41
N ARG A 72 -0.84 16.38 -16.33
CA ARG A 72 -0.24 17.34 -15.40
C ARG A 72 1.05 17.92 -15.97
N VAL A 73 1.44 19.06 -15.45
CA VAL A 73 2.77 19.65 -15.65
C VAL A 73 3.52 19.57 -14.32
N CYS A 74 4.69 18.94 -14.35
CA CYS A 74 5.68 19.00 -13.28
C CYS A 74 6.97 19.52 -13.91
N LYS A 75 7.44 20.68 -13.50
CA LYS A 75 8.67 21.28 -14.03
C LYS A 75 9.44 21.99 -12.93
N ARG A 76 10.70 22.26 -13.21
CA ARG A 76 11.59 23.00 -12.33
C ARG A 76 11.94 24.33 -12.98
N PHE A 77 11.90 25.41 -12.21
CA PHE A 77 12.42 26.71 -12.61
C PHE A 77 13.94 26.75 -12.57
N ALA A 78 14.53 27.79 -13.14
CA ALA A 78 15.99 27.93 -13.21
C ALA A 78 16.67 28.05 -11.84
N ASP A 79 15.96 28.57 -10.85
CA ASP A 79 16.39 28.68 -9.45
C ASP A 79 16.22 27.37 -8.64
N GLY A 80 15.61 26.34 -9.26
CA GLY A 80 15.39 25.04 -8.66
C GLY A 80 14.03 24.83 -8.05
N GLU A 81 13.17 25.86 -7.97
CA GLU A 81 11.79 25.72 -7.47
C GLU A 81 10.96 24.80 -8.37
N LEU A 82 10.05 24.06 -7.75
CA LEU A 82 9.15 23.13 -8.44
C LEU A 82 7.81 23.82 -8.77
N TYR A 83 7.29 23.52 -9.94
CA TYR A 83 5.97 23.94 -10.37
C TYR A 83 5.15 22.71 -10.76
N VAL A 84 3.95 22.61 -10.19
CA VAL A 84 2.98 21.56 -10.52
C VAL A 84 1.65 22.18 -10.92
N GLN A 85 1.05 21.63 -11.99
CA GLN A 85 -0.30 21.98 -12.43
C GLN A 85 -1.06 20.74 -12.87
N ILE A 86 -2.21 20.48 -12.26
CA ILE A 86 -3.17 19.48 -12.73
C ILE A 86 -3.94 20.06 -13.91
N GLN A 87 -4.00 19.31 -15.01
CA GLN A 87 -4.55 19.82 -16.29
C GLN A 87 -5.96 19.31 -16.60
N GLU A 88 -6.63 18.68 -15.64
CA GLU A 88 -8.02 18.25 -15.75
C GLU A 88 -8.82 18.62 -14.50
N SER A 89 -10.15 18.60 -14.62
CA SER A 89 -11.03 18.84 -13.47
C SER A 89 -11.06 17.63 -12.56
N ILE A 90 -10.66 17.83 -11.30
CA ILE A 90 -10.65 16.80 -10.23
C ILE A 90 -11.63 17.12 -9.10
N ARG A 91 -12.53 18.10 -9.33
CA ARG A 91 -13.53 18.49 -8.34
C ARG A 91 -14.40 17.30 -7.92
N GLY A 92 -14.42 16.99 -6.62
CA GLY A 92 -15.20 15.89 -6.07
C GLY A 92 -14.68 14.49 -6.42
N CYS A 93 -13.48 14.40 -7.01
CA CYS A 93 -12.82 13.13 -7.31
C CYS A 93 -11.97 12.63 -6.13
N ASP A 94 -11.74 11.32 -6.11
CA ASP A 94 -10.76 10.66 -5.26
C ASP A 94 -9.44 10.60 -6.02
N VAL A 95 -8.46 11.29 -5.51
CA VAL A 95 -7.17 11.49 -6.16
C VAL A 95 -6.11 10.63 -5.50
N PHE A 96 -5.39 9.86 -6.30
CA PHE A 96 -4.23 9.06 -5.90
C PHE A 96 -2.98 9.69 -6.51
N LEU A 97 -2.06 10.11 -5.64
CA LEU A 97 -0.78 10.71 -6.03
C LEU A 97 0.34 9.67 -5.84
N ILE A 98 0.88 9.15 -6.92
CA ILE A 98 1.96 8.13 -6.88
C ILE A 98 3.29 8.85 -6.94
N GLN A 99 4.00 8.91 -5.81
CA GLN A 99 5.29 9.55 -5.70
C GLN A 99 6.17 8.85 -4.64
N PRO A 100 6.99 7.88 -5.02
CA PRO A 100 8.08 7.42 -4.16
C PRO A 100 8.99 8.57 -3.78
N THR A 101 9.24 8.76 -2.48
CA THR A 101 10.14 9.83 -2.01
C THR A 101 11.58 9.33 -1.85
N CYS A 102 12.06 8.60 -2.89
CA CYS A 102 13.45 8.17 -3.01
C CYS A 102 14.38 9.32 -3.43
N ALA A 103 15.64 9.03 -3.65
CA ALA A 103 16.63 10.05 -4.07
C ALA A 103 16.28 10.64 -5.46
N PRO A 104 16.37 11.97 -5.63
CA PRO A 104 16.68 13.00 -4.63
C PRO A 104 15.51 13.26 -3.66
N VAL A 105 15.68 12.87 -2.40
CA VAL A 105 14.58 12.75 -1.41
C VAL A 105 13.83 14.06 -1.18
N ASN A 106 14.57 15.16 -1.04
CA ASN A 106 13.98 16.48 -0.76
C ASN A 106 13.12 16.97 -1.92
N ASP A 107 13.58 16.75 -3.12
CA ASP A 107 12.88 17.17 -4.35
C ASP A 107 11.58 16.40 -4.51
N HIS A 108 11.62 15.07 -4.40
CA HIS A 108 10.43 14.24 -4.55
C HIS A 108 9.42 14.43 -3.41
N LEU A 109 9.92 14.69 -2.19
CA LEU A 109 9.02 15.03 -1.07
C LEU A 109 8.34 16.37 -1.31
N MET A 110 9.10 17.41 -1.70
CA MET A 110 8.54 18.73 -1.97
C MET A 110 7.56 18.68 -3.14
N GLU A 111 7.88 17.95 -4.21
CA GLU A 111 6.98 17.74 -5.35
C GLU A 111 5.65 17.13 -4.89
N LEU A 112 5.68 16.07 -4.06
CA LEU A 112 4.49 15.45 -3.52
C LEU A 112 3.65 16.46 -2.72
N LEU A 113 4.27 17.25 -1.85
CA LEU A 113 3.56 18.27 -1.06
C LEU A 113 2.88 19.31 -1.96
N ILE A 114 3.55 19.77 -3.02
CA ILE A 114 2.99 20.72 -3.99
C ILE A 114 1.84 20.08 -4.79
N MET A 115 1.97 18.81 -5.20
CA MET A 115 0.89 18.06 -5.87
C MET A 115 -0.35 17.96 -4.98
N VAL A 116 -0.17 17.66 -3.70
CA VAL A 116 -1.26 17.60 -2.70
C VAL A 116 -1.96 18.94 -2.57
N ASP A 117 -1.21 20.03 -2.42
CA ASP A 117 -1.79 21.37 -2.31
C ASP A 117 -2.56 21.76 -3.58
N ALA A 118 -2.03 21.43 -4.76
CA ALA A 118 -2.72 21.67 -6.04
C ALA A 118 -4.05 20.91 -6.10
N CYS A 119 -4.08 19.65 -5.70
CA CYS A 119 -5.30 18.83 -5.68
C CYS A 119 -6.32 19.34 -4.65
N ARG A 120 -5.87 19.75 -3.47
CA ARG A 120 -6.72 20.33 -2.44
C ARG A 120 -7.38 21.62 -2.92
N ARG A 121 -6.61 22.52 -3.53
CA ARG A 121 -7.13 23.79 -4.10
C ARG A 121 -8.06 23.56 -5.28
N ALA A 122 -7.89 22.47 -6.02
CA ALA A 122 -8.79 22.05 -7.09
C ALA A 122 -10.06 21.34 -6.58
N SER A 123 -10.28 21.30 -5.26
CA SER A 123 -11.46 20.69 -4.61
C SER A 123 -11.59 19.18 -4.83
N ALA A 124 -10.47 18.44 -4.82
CA ALA A 124 -10.51 16.98 -4.70
C ALA A 124 -11.34 16.59 -3.45
N ARG A 125 -12.08 15.48 -3.54
CA ARG A 125 -12.88 14.97 -2.42
C ARG A 125 -12.00 14.31 -1.37
N GLN A 126 -11.05 13.50 -1.84
CA GLN A 126 -10.09 12.79 -1.02
C GLN A 126 -8.75 12.71 -1.75
N ILE A 127 -7.66 12.85 -1.02
CA ILE A 127 -6.31 12.78 -1.56
C ILE A 127 -5.56 11.66 -0.84
N THR A 128 -5.20 10.63 -1.59
CA THR A 128 -4.36 9.51 -1.11
C THR A 128 -2.94 9.67 -1.64
N ALA A 129 -1.97 9.80 -0.75
CA ALA A 129 -0.57 9.75 -1.12
C ALA A 129 -0.10 8.28 -1.20
N VAL A 130 0.23 7.83 -2.39
CA VAL A 130 0.82 6.51 -2.64
C VAL A 130 2.33 6.67 -2.68
N VAL A 131 2.99 6.23 -1.60
CA VAL A 131 4.42 6.45 -1.35
C VAL A 131 5.13 5.09 -1.22
N PRO A 132 5.40 4.40 -2.34
CA PRO A 132 6.05 3.08 -2.33
C PRO A 132 7.41 3.07 -1.65
N TYR A 133 8.11 4.19 -1.65
CA TYR A 133 9.31 4.42 -0.85
C TYR A 133 9.11 5.67 0.01
N TYR A 134 9.09 5.48 1.33
CA TYR A 134 8.92 6.57 2.30
C TYR A 134 10.30 7.10 2.74
N GLY A 135 10.68 8.24 2.22
CA GLY A 135 11.92 8.93 2.56
C GLY A 135 11.95 9.32 4.04
N TYR A 136 13.17 9.43 4.61
CA TYR A 136 13.41 9.71 6.02
C TYR A 136 12.88 8.66 7.02
N ALA A 137 12.34 7.52 6.56
CA ALA A 137 11.81 6.46 7.41
C ALA A 137 12.84 5.91 8.41
N ARG A 138 14.13 5.95 8.09
CA ARG A 138 15.21 5.50 8.97
C ARG A 138 15.41 6.35 10.23
N ALA A 139 14.95 7.61 10.21
CA ALA A 139 14.97 8.51 11.35
C ALA A 139 13.63 8.43 12.13
N ASP A 140 13.26 7.22 12.54
CA ASP A 140 12.00 6.90 13.24
C ASP A 140 12.09 7.09 14.76
N ARG A 141 13.29 7.19 15.30
CA ARG A 141 13.55 7.39 16.73
C ARG A 141 14.86 8.16 16.94
N LYS A 142 15.01 8.73 18.12
CA LYS A 142 16.28 9.30 18.53
C LYS A 142 17.23 8.19 18.93
N THR A 143 18.46 8.24 18.45
CA THR A 143 19.57 7.37 18.85
C THR A 143 20.55 8.10 19.77
N ALA A 144 20.53 9.42 19.72
CA ALA A 144 21.29 10.31 20.59
C ALA A 144 20.46 11.53 21.03
N GLY A 145 20.99 12.33 21.93
CA GLY A 145 20.35 13.59 22.35
C GLY A 145 20.28 14.61 21.21
N ARG A 146 19.23 15.41 21.18
CA ARG A 146 19.03 16.56 20.25
C ARG A 146 18.87 16.17 18.76
N GLU A 147 18.60 14.91 18.45
CA GLU A 147 18.24 14.46 17.11
C GLU A 147 16.76 14.74 16.80
N SER A 148 16.47 14.88 15.52
CA SER A 148 15.07 14.92 15.02
C SER A 148 14.50 13.51 14.89
N ILE A 149 13.17 13.40 14.92
CA ILE A 149 12.42 12.22 14.43
C ILE A 149 11.86 12.62 13.07
N THR A 150 12.70 12.55 12.04
CA THR A 150 12.35 13.10 10.72
C THR A 150 11.22 12.32 10.04
N ALA A 151 11.08 11.02 10.34
CA ALA A 151 9.93 10.23 9.89
C ALA A 151 8.60 10.82 10.37
N LYS A 152 8.53 11.29 11.63
CA LYS A 152 7.33 11.98 12.17
C LYS A 152 7.15 13.37 11.55
N LEU A 153 8.24 14.11 11.36
CA LEU A 153 8.19 15.41 10.70
C LEU A 153 7.60 15.28 9.29
N THR A 154 8.07 14.32 8.50
CA THR A 154 7.57 14.05 7.15
C THR A 154 6.09 13.67 7.17
N ALA A 155 5.66 12.80 8.10
CA ALA A 155 4.26 12.46 8.29
C ALA A 155 3.40 13.71 8.58
N ASN A 156 3.86 14.58 9.48
CA ASN A 156 3.16 15.82 9.79
C ASN A 156 3.06 16.76 8.58
N LEU A 157 4.10 16.87 7.76
CA LEU A 157 4.08 17.68 6.54
C LEU A 157 3.04 17.16 5.55
N LEU A 158 2.98 15.86 5.32
CA LEU A 158 1.97 15.23 4.45
C LEU A 158 0.54 15.48 4.97
N VAL A 159 0.28 15.27 6.25
CA VAL A 159 -1.02 15.53 6.86
C VAL A 159 -1.39 17.02 6.72
N LYS A 160 -0.46 17.92 7.02
CA LYS A 160 -0.70 19.37 6.95
C LYS A 160 -0.88 19.89 5.53
N SER A 161 -0.24 19.29 4.54
CA SER A 161 -0.47 19.65 3.13
C SER A 161 -1.89 19.30 2.66
N GLY A 162 -2.56 18.35 3.30
CA GLY A 162 -3.94 17.98 3.02
C GLY A 162 -4.14 16.56 2.49
N VAL A 163 -3.21 15.66 2.78
CA VAL A 163 -3.39 14.23 2.54
C VAL A 163 -4.42 13.68 3.51
N ASP A 164 -5.38 12.90 3.00
CA ASP A 164 -6.43 12.24 3.79
C ASP A 164 -6.07 10.79 4.12
N ARG A 165 -5.21 10.16 3.34
CA ARG A 165 -4.76 8.77 3.51
C ARG A 165 -3.36 8.60 2.92
N VAL A 166 -2.55 7.75 3.55
CA VAL A 166 -1.24 7.34 3.03
C VAL A 166 -1.28 5.85 2.73
N LEU A 167 -0.72 5.46 1.58
CA LEU A 167 -0.40 4.08 1.25
C LEU A 167 1.12 3.99 1.07
N ALA A 168 1.78 3.23 1.93
CA ALA A 168 3.22 3.04 1.91
C ALA A 168 3.59 1.56 1.82
N MET A 169 4.75 1.26 1.23
CA MET A 169 5.27 -0.11 1.13
C MET A 169 6.54 -0.24 1.97
N ASP A 170 6.67 -1.37 2.66
CA ASP A 170 7.87 -1.76 3.41
C ASP A 170 8.48 -0.63 4.25
N LEU A 171 7.67 -0.01 5.10
CA LEU A 171 8.16 1.01 6.04
C LEU A 171 9.33 0.46 6.85
N HIS A 172 10.31 1.30 7.13
CA HIS A 172 11.53 0.93 7.87
C HIS A 172 11.21 0.24 9.21
N SER A 173 10.19 0.72 9.90
CA SER A 173 9.59 0.06 11.06
C SER A 173 8.05 0.19 10.99
N ALA A 174 7.33 -0.82 11.46
CA ALA A 174 5.87 -0.83 11.42
C ALA A 174 5.25 0.28 12.28
N GLN A 175 5.96 0.74 13.31
CA GLN A 175 5.52 1.80 14.22
C GLN A 175 5.35 3.16 13.52
N ILE A 176 5.99 3.38 12.37
CA ILE A 176 5.84 4.62 11.58
C ILE A 176 4.38 4.86 11.18
N GLN A 177 3.56 3.82 11.03
CA GLN A 177 2.12 3.96 10.81
C GLN A 177 1.47 4.84 11.90
N GLY A 178 1.90 4.70 13.14
CA GLY A 178 1.43 5.50 14.27
C GLY A 178 1.89 6.97 14.27
N TYR A 179 2.72 7.38 13.32
CA TYR A 179 3.12 8.78 13.16
C TYR A 179 2.12 9.60 12.37
N PHE A 180 1.20 8.92 11.67
CA PHE A 180 0.14 9.58 10.92
C PHE A 180 -1.12 9.71 11.80
N ASP A 181 -1.69 10.90 11.83
CA ASP A 181 -2.99 11.18 12.46
C ASP A 181 -4.15 10.96 11.46
N ILE A 182 -3.87 10.26 10.35
CA ILE A 182 -4.77 9.85 9.29
C ILE A 182 -4.55 8.37 8.98
N PRO A 183 -5.47 7.69 8.28
CA PRO A 183 -5.27 6.30 7.86
C PRO A 183 -3.96 6.11 7.10
N CYS A 184 -3.19 5.09 7.48
CA CYS A 184 -1.96 4.69 6.81
C CYS A 184 -2.01 3.20 6.50
N ASP A 185 -2.09 2.87 5.22
CA ASP A 185 -2.05 1.49 4.74
C ASP A 185 -0.59 1.10 4.50
N HIS A 186 -0.11 0.15 5.30
CA HIS A 186 1.23 -0.40 5.15
C HIS A 186 1.17 -1.74 4.42
N ILE A 187 1.55 -1.75 3.15
CA ILE A 187 1.64 -2.97 2.34
C ILE A 187 3.07 -3.51 2.33
N TYR A 188 3.19 -4.80 2.04
CA TYR A 188 4.48 -5.49 1.99
C TYR A 188 4.77 -5.97 0.57
N GLY A 189 6.02 -5.82 0.13
CA GLY A 189 6.51 -6.36 -1.13
C GLY A 189 6.79 -7.86 -1.09
N SER A 190 6.88 -8.44 0.12
CA SER A 190 7.23 -9.86 0.29
C SER A 190 6.32 -10.84 -0.47
N PRO A 191 4.99 -10.70 -0.55
CA PRO A 191 4.17 -11.62 -1.34
C PRO A 191 4.57 -11.66 -2.82
N VAL A 192 4.81 -10.50 -3.43
CA VAL A 192 5.23 -10.39 -4.84
C VAL A 192 6.59 -11.06 -5.06
N LEU A 193 7.53 -10.87 -4.12
CA LEU A 193 8.85 -11.50 -4.18
C LEU A 193 8.77 -13.00 -3.99
N VAL A 194 7.92 -13.48 -3.07
CA VAL A 194 7.68 -14.91 -2.84
C VAL A 194 7.10 -15.56 -4.09
N ASP A 195 6.07 -14.97 -4.70
CA ASP A 195 5.46 -15.48 -5.93
C ASP A 195 6.48 -15.57 -7.06
N TYR A 196 7.28 -14.52 -7.24
CA TYR A 196 8.34 -14.50 -8.25
C TYR A 196 9.40 -15.58 -8.00
N LEU A 197 9.91 -15.71 -6.76
CA LEU A 197 10.95 -16.68 -6.42
C LEU A 197 10.42 -18.11 -6.45
N SER A 198 9.19 -18.34 -6.05
CA SER A 198 8.55 -19.66 -6.10
C SER A 198 8.35 -20.16 -7.53
N ALA A 199 8.20 -19.24 -8.48
CA ALA A 199 8.13 -19.58 -9.91
C ALA A 199 9.52 -19.91 -10.51
N GLN A 200 10.62 -19.64 -9.79
CA GLN A 200 11.98 -20.05 -10.18
C GLN A 200 12.27 -21.41 -9.53
N GLU A 201 12.73 -22.37 -10.26
CA GLU A 201 13.12 -23.69 -9.73
C GLU A 201 14.45 -23.59 -8.95
N LEU A 202 14.40 -22.98 -7.75
CA LEU A 202 15.61 -22.60 -6.98
C LEU A 202 16.26 -23.75 -6.20
N GLY A 203 15.73 -24.97 -6.17
CA GLY A 203 16.26 -26.05 -5.36
C GLY A 203 16.19 -25.75 -3.84
N GLU A 204 17.26 -26.05 -3.11
CA GLU A 204 17.33 -25.75 -1.66
C GLU A 204 17.55 -24.25 -1.44
N VAL A 205 16.65 -23.62 -0.64
CA VAL A 205 16.66 -22.20 -0.37
C VAL A 205 16.95 -21.94 1.10
N VAL A 206 17.84 -21.00 1.40
CA VAL A 206 18.08 -20.45 2.73
C VAL A 206 17.78 -18.95 2.70
N VAL A 207 16.96 -18.47 3.63
CA VAL A 207 16.69 -17.04 3.78
C VAL A 207 17.72 -16.43 4.72
N VAL A 208 18.35 -15.35 4.29
CA VAL A 208 19.38 -14.68 5.09
C VAL A 208 18.91 -13.30 5.53
N SER A 209 18.84 -13.07 6.84
CA SER A 209 18.66 -11.72 7.37
C SER A 209 19.98 -10.94 7.30
N PRO A 210 20.01 -9.77 6.63
CA PRO A 210 21.25 -9.01 6.49
C PRO A 210 21.72 -8.33 7.79
N ASP A 211 20.89 -8.31 8.82
CA ASP A 211 21.20 -7.80 10.16
C ASP A 211 20.17 -8.29 11.19
N VAL A 212 20.47 -8.06 12.47
CA VAL A 212 19.59 -8.45 13.57
C VAL A 212 18.23 -7.74 13.53
N GLY A 213 18.18 -6.50 13.05
CA GLY A 213 16.94 -5.72 12.92
C GLY A 213 15.96 -6.27 11.87
N GLY A 214 16.48 -6.98 10.86
CA GLY A 214 15.70 -7.60 9.80
C GLY A 214 15.13 -8.98 10.11
N VAL A 215 15.51 -9.61 11.23
CA VAL A 215 15.20 -11.01 11.54
C VAL A 215 13.70 -11.32 11.50
N ALA A 216 12.86 -10.47 12.07
CA ALA A 216 11.41 -10.69 12.07
C ALA A 216 10.84 -10.73 10.64
N ARG A 217 11.31 -9.85 9.77
CA ARG A 217 10.92 -9.77 8.35
C ARG A 217 11.45 -10.98 7.57
N ALA A 218 12.71 -11.33 7.77
CA ALA A 218 13.32 -12.50 7.14
C ALA A 218 12.62 -13.80 7.56
N ARG A 219 12.24 -13.92 8.84
CA ARG A 219 11.48 -15.09 9.35
C ARG A 219 10.08 -15.16 8.70
N ALA A 220 9.38 -14.03 8.57
CA ALA A 220 8.08 -14.00 7.90
C ALA A 220 8.20 -14.37 6.42
N PHE A 221 9.28 -13.97 5.77
CA PHE A 221 9.59 -14.34 4.39
C PHE A 221 9.94 -15.83 4.26
N ALA A 222 10.81 -16.35 5.12
CA ALA A 222 11.18 -17.77 5.16
C ALA A 222 9.95 -18.68 5.33
N LYS A 223 9.01 -18.27 6.19
CA LYS A 223 7.76 -19.00 6.39
C LYS A 223 6.90 -19.09 5.12
N GLN A 224 6.92 -18.05 4.29
CA GLN A 224 6.22 -18.05 3.00
C GLN A 224 6.98 -18.85 1.92
N MET A 225 8.27 -19.09 2.11
CA MET A 225 9.13 -19.92 1.26
C MET A 225 9.24 -21.36 1.77
N ASN A 226 8.10 -21.98 2.10
CA ASN A 226 8.01 -23.36 2.61
C ASN A 226 8.81 -23.62 3.89
N ASP A 227 8.77 -22.68 4.84
CA ASP A 227 9.55 -22.73 6.09
C ASP A 227 11.06 -22.91 5.86
N ALA A 228 11.60 -22.24 4.85
CA ALA A 228 13.01 -22.29 4.52
C ALA A 228 13.90 -21.98 5.76
N PRO A 229 15.08 -22.62 5.89
CA PRO A 229 16.04 -22.28 6.92
C PRO A 229 16.39 -20.80 6.96
N LEU A 230 16.69 -20.27 8.16
CA LEU A 230 16.99 -18.85 8.36
C LEU A 230 18.41 -18.68 8.93
N ALA A 231 19.24 -17.95 8.21
CA ALA A 231 20.51 -17.48 8.70
C ALA A 231 20.46 -15.96 8.99
N ILE A 232 21.30 -15.50 9.92
CA ILE A 232 21.36 -14.10 10.35
C ILE A 232 22.80 -13.62 10.26
N ILE A 233 23.04 -12.48 9.62
CA ILE A 233 24.33 -11.84 9.63
C ILE A 233 24.38 -10.85 10.81
N ASP A 234 25.20 -11.13 11.80
CA ASP A 234 25.47 -10.19 12.88
C ASP A 234 26.48 -9.13 12.40
N LYS A 235 26.01 -7.87 12.37
CA LYS A 235 26.78 -6.72 11.93
C LYS A 235 27.04 -5.77 13.08
N ARG A 236 28.31 -5.48 13.34
CA ARG A 236 28.69 -4.40 14.23
C ARG A 236 28.88 -3.11 13.43
N ARG A 237 28.20 -2.03 13.84
CA ARG A 237 28.40 -0.72 13.25
C ARG A 237 29.54 -0.01 13.96
N THR A 238 30.62 0.26 13.24
CA THR A 238 31.82 0.97 13.75
C THR A 238 31.75 2.47 13.44
N GLY A 239 30.78 2.94 12.67
CA GLY A 239 30.59 4.36 12.33
C GLY A 239 29.37 4.60 11.41
N HIS A 240 29.18 5.87 11.04
CA HIS A 240 28.16 6.25 10.06
C HIS A 240 28.48 5.62 8.69
N ASN A 241 27.54 4.81 8.15
CA ASN A 241 27.70 4.05 6.90
C ASN A 241 28.84 3.02 6.86
N MET A 242 29.44 2.67 8.02
CA MET A 242 30.46 1.62 8.12
C MET A 242 29.90 0.47 8.97
N ALA A 243 29.92 -0.73 8.41
CA ALA A 243 29.51 -1.94 9.12
C ALA A 243 30.49 -3.07 8.77
N GLU A 244 30.95 -3.78 9.80
CA GLU A 244 31.70 -5.03 9.66
C GLU A 244 30.78 -6.20 9.94
N SER A 245 30.80 -7.20 9.05
CA SER A 245 30.13 -8.47 9.28
C SER A 245 31.01 -9.33 10.18
N LEU A 246 30.49 -9.70 11.34
CA LEU A 246 31.25 -10.45 12.34
C LEU A 246 30.99 -11.95 12.33
N THR A 247 29.73 -12.35 12.19
CA THR A 247 29.35 -13.76 12.34
C THR A 247 28.07 -14.04 11.57
N VAL A 248 27.97 -15.24 11.01
CA VAL A 248 26.72 -15.79 10.49
C VAL A 248 26.14 -16.71 11.55
N ILE A 249 24.92 -16.53 11.93
CA ILE A 249 24.18 -17.31 12.93
C ILE A 249 23.02 -18.02 12.21
N GLY A 250 22.92 -19.31 12.40
CA GLY A 250 21.88 -20.18 11.80
C GLY A 250 22.51 -21.34 11.05
N ASP A 251 21.68 -22.29 10.66
CA ASP A 251 22.03 -23.52 9.95
C ASP A 251 22.00 -23.29 8.44
#